data_8853761d820f086c4df1cdb664d38e16
#
_entry.id   8853761d820f086c4df1cdb664d38e16
#
_cell.length_a   1.000
_cell.length_b   1.000
_cell.length_c   1.000
_cell.angle_alpha   90.00
_cell.angle_beta   90.00
_cell.angle_gamma   90.00
#
_symmetry.space_group_name_H-M   'P 1'
#
loop_
_entity.id
_entity.type
_entity.pdbx_description
1 polymer ?
#
loop_
_entity_poly.entity_id
_entity_poly.type
_entity_poly.pdbx_seq_one_letter_code
_entity_poly.pdbx_strand_id
1 'polypeptide(L)'
;MGWFAQVISEYQSLKGRTPRAPFFIPNQLLRSAVHRWQLANSRSVSAGEPALMAILNTTPDSFSDGGKHNSIESALRAASRFLQDAAAIIDIGGESTRPGAHVVEPAEQIRRTLPIITALRARREFDHIAISIDTTRADVAAAALSAGADAINDVSGLSDDRDAMLALLARTQAGYVLMHRLRAPASDQFSDQYQHSPVYADVVLTVKDFLRRTLADLATAGIAQGRVVLDPGLGFGKSVEQNLALIHRTGELIDLGRPILSGLSRKSFVGRISLGRDSDPSERLEGTLALSTLHLEAGARLFRVHDVGPVSRALRAAWATIPISRP
;
A
#
# COMPACT_ATOMS: atom_id res chain seq x y z
N MET A 1 -18.30 11.79 -24.23
CA MET A 1 -17.70 10.71 -25.05
C MET A 1 -16.22 10.94 -25.38
N GLY A 2 -15.71 12.18 -25.42
CA GLY A 2 -14.33 12.47 -25.87
C GLY A 2 -13.20 11.99 -24.93
N TRP A 3 -13.34 12.17 -23.61
CA TRP A 3 -12.26 11.88 -22.66
C TRP A 3 -11.95 10.38 -22.54
N PHE A 4 -12.97 9.53 -22.43
CA PHE A 4 -12.78 8.07 -22.34
C PHE A 4 -12.12 7.50 -23.61
N ALA A 5 -12.49 8.03 -24.77
CA ALA A 5 -11.85 7.68 -26.05
C ALA A 5 -10.38 8.15 -26.09
N GLN A 6 -10.07 9.33 -25.54
CA GLN A 6 -8.71 9.88 -25.50
C GLN A 6 -7.81 9.05 -24.55
N VAL A 7 -8.28 8.72 -23.33
CA VAL A 7 -7.55 7.85 -22.38
C VAL A 7 -7.30 6.47 -22.99
N ILE A 8 -8.29 5.89 -23.65
CA ILE A 8 -8.12 4.61 -24.36
C ILE A 8 -7.14 4.74 -25.52
N SER A 9 -7.20 5.83 -26.30
CA SER A 9 -6.27 6.08 -27.41
C SER A 9 -4.84 6.26 -26.94
N GLU A 10 -4.61 7.04 -25.88
CA GLU A 10 -3.28 7.23 -25.28
C GLU A 10 -2.77 5.92 -24.65
N TYR A 11 -3.63 5.19 -23.96
CA TYR A 11 -3.30 3.85 -23.46
C TYR A 11 -2.99 2.86 -24.58
N GLN A 12 -3.71 2.92 -25.71
CA GLN A 12 -3.43 2.10 -26.88
C GLN A 12 -2.15 2.50 -27.61
N SER A 13 -1.79 3.79 -27.62
CA SER A 13 -0.53 4.27 -28.17
C SER A 13 0.68 3.79 -27.37
N LEU A 14 0.54 3.62 -26.06
CA LEU A 14 1.53 2.98 -25.19
C LEU A 14 1.66 1.47 -25.48
N LYS A 15 0.62 0.82 -26.04
CA LYS A 15 0.66 -0.58 -26.50
C LYS A 15 1.43 -0.78 -27.81
N GLY A 16 1.83 0.27 -28.53
CA GLY A 16 2.47 0.20 -29.86
C GLY A 16 3.84 -0.48 -29.90
N ARG A 17 4.27 -1.16 -28.87
CA ARG A 17 5.42 -2.07 -28.86
C ARG A 17 4.97 -3.49 -28.55
N THR A 18 4.59 -4.21 -29.62
CA THR A 18 4.26 -5.64 -29.74
C THR A 18 3.15 -6.16 -28.81
N PRO A 19 2.05 -6.68 -29.35
CA PRO A 19 1.06 -7.40 -28.58
C PRO A 19 1.67 -8.75 -28.17
N ARG A 20 2.23 -8.86 -26.97
CA ARG A 20 2.34 -10.16 -26.34
C ARG A 20 0.95 -10.59 -25.91
N ALA A 21 0.64 -11.86 -26.16
CA ALA A 21 -0.59 -12.56 -25.81
C ALA A 21 -1.11 -12.20 -24.40
N PRO A 22 -2.42 -12.42 -24.10
CA PRO A 22 -2.99 -12.13 -22.79
C PRO A 22 -2.07 -12.69 -21.71
N PHE A 23 -1.70 -11.85 -20.74
CA PHE A 23 -0.71 -12.18 -19.72
C PHE A 23 -1.18 -13.37 -18.89
N PHE A 24 -0.87 -14.55 -19.35
CA PHE A 24 -0.74 -15.72 -18.51
C PHE A 24 0.62 -15.53 -17.80
N ILE A 25 0.61 -15.08 -16.54
CA ILE A 25 1.82 -15.15 -15.73
C ILE A 25 2.16 -16.65 -15.66
N PRO A 26 3.33 -17.07 -16.18
CA PRO A 26 3.68 -18.48 -16.10
C PRO A 26 3.60 -18.90 -14.62
N ASN A 27 2.88 -19.97 -14.32
CA ASN A 27 2.69 -20.52 -12.97
C ASN A 27 4.00 -20.71 -12.17
N GLN A 28 5.15 -20.75 -12.84
CA GLN A 28 6.46 -20.82 -12.23
C GLN A 28 6.90 -19.53 -11.53
N LEU A 29 6.49 -18.33 -12.00
CA LEU A 29 6.82 -17.06 -11.33
C LEU A 29 6.00 -16.85 -10.07
N LEU A 30 4.76 -17.36 -10.03
CA LEU A 30 3.95 -17.36 -8.81
C LEU A 30 4.51 -18.30 -7.73
N ARG A 31 5.34 -19.28 -8.11
CA ARG A 31 5.96 -20.26 -7.18
C ARG A 31 7.25 -19.77 -6.54
N SER A 32 7.95 -18.79 -7.11
CA SER A 32 9.21 -18.26 -6.57
C SER A 32 9.01 -17.07 -5.65
N ALA A 33 7.82 -16.46 -5.61
CA ALA A 33 7.51 -15.36 -4.72
C ALA A 33 7.47 -15.83 -3.26
N VAL A 34 8.08 -15.06 -2.37
CA VAL A 34 8.00 -15.28 -0.93
C VAL A 34 6.53 -15.29 -0.51
N HIS A 35 6.03 -16.48 -0.18
CA HIS A 35 4.62 -16.67 0.20
C HIS A 35 4.29 -16.12 1.59
N ARG A 36 5.27 -15.49 2.25
CA ARG A 36 5.10 -15.02 3.63
C ARG A 36 5.91 -13.74 3.88
N TRP A 37 5.25 -12.70 4.35
CA TRP A 37 5.88 -11.48 4.84
C TRP A 37 6.24 -11.66 6.32
N GLN A 38 7.55 -11.64 6.64
CA GLN A 38 8.06 -11.77 8.00
C GLN A 38 7.96 -10.43 8.73
N LEU A 39 7.50 -10.47 9.96
CA LEU A 39 7.23 -9.30 10.79
C LEU A 39 7.95 -9.43 12.14
N ALA A 40 7.98 -8.34 12.93
CA ALA A 40 8.42 -8.40 14.31
C ALA A 40 7.54 -9.34 15.15
N ASN A 41 7.95 -9.58 16.38
CA ASN A 41 7.24 -10.39 17.37
C ASN A 41 6.91 -11.81 16.87
N SER A 42 7.78 -12.37 16.02
CA SER A 42 7.61 -13.71 15.39
C SER A 42 6.32 -13.86 14.59
N ARG A 43 5.71 -12.75 14.17
CA ARG A 43 4.52 -12.75 13.30
C ARG A 43 4.88 -12.87 11.83
N SER A 44 3.89 -13.24 11.04
CA SER A 44 4.00 -13.20 9.59
C SER A 44 2.63 -13.10 8.95
N VAL A 45 2.58 -12.52 7.74
CA VAL A 45 1.37 -12.46 6.92
C VAL A 45 1.57 -13.35 5.70
N SER A 46 0.60 -14.20 5.39
CA SER A 46 0.60 -14.98 4.15
C SER A 46 0.45 -14.05 2.96
N ALA A 47 1.27 -14.24 1.94
CA ALA A 47 1.17 -13.59 0.64
C ALA A 47 0.93 -14.63 -0.48
N GLY A 48 0.58 -15.87 -0.11
CA GLY A 48 0.13 -16.90 -1.03
C GLY A 48 -1.31 -16.69 -1.50
N GLU A 49 -2.10 -15.97 -0.71
CA GLU A 49 -3.48 -15.54 -0.98
C GLU A 49 -3.59 -14.02 -0.76
N PRO A 50 -4.66 -13.36 -1.25
CA PRO A 50 -4.84 -11.93 -1.03
C PRO A 50 -5.03 -11.61 0.46
N ALA A 51 -4.16 -10.75 1.00
CA ALA A 51 -4.20 -10.27 2.38
C ALA A 51 -4.58 -8.79 2.43
N LEU A 52 -5.41 -8.41 3.41
CA LEU A 52 -5.91 -7.05 3.56
C LEU A 52 -5.17 -6.31 4.67
N MET A 53 -4.72 -5.10 4.35
CA MET A 53 -4.16 -4.10 5.25
C MET A 53 -5.20 -2.98 5.41
N ALA A 54 -5.85 -2.93 6.56
CA ALA A 54 -6.89 -1.96 6.87
C ALA A 54 -6.29 -0.63 7.26
N ILE A 55 -6.73 0.46 6.64
CA ILE A 55 -6.27 1.83 6.94
C ILE A 55 -6.98 2.37 8.17
N LEU A 56 -6.22 2.71 9.20
CA LEU A 56 -6.70 3.37 10.42
C LEU A 56 -6.01 4.73 10.59
N ASN A 57 -6.61 5.78 9.99
CA ASN A 57 -6.09 7.13 10.13
C ASN A 57 -6.47 7.72 11.49
N THR A 58 -5.49 8.33 12.18
CA THR A 58 -5.64 8.96 13.48
C THR A 58 -5.57 10.49 13.39
N THR A 59 -5.93 11.05 12.23
CA THR A 59 -5.98 12.50 12.01
C THR A 59 -7.18 13.11 12.74
N PRO A 60 -7.11 14.40 13.13
CA PRO A 60 -8.20 15.09 13.85
C PRO A 60 -9.57 14.96 13.17
N ASP A 61 -9.59 15.03 11.84
CA ASP A 61 -10.83 14.92 11.03
C ASP A 61 -11.44 13.51 11.07
N SER A 62 -10.66 12.49 11.42
CA SER A 62 -11.14 11.10 11.51
C SER A 62 -11.93 10.81 12.79
N PHE A 63 -11.85 11.71 13.80
CA PHE A 63 -12.40 11.51 15.15
C PHE A 63 -13.02 12.79 15.73
N SER A 64 -13.63 13.63 14.92
CA SER A 64 -14.04 15.02 15.21
C SER A 64 -15.09 15.21 16.32
N ASP A 65 -15.71 14.16 16.88
CA ASP A 65 -16.84 14.29 17.79
C ASP A 65 -16.56 14.01 19.26
N GLY A 66 -15.34 14.22 19.76
CA GLY A 66 -15.14 14.21 21.21
C GLY A 66 -13.82 13.60 21.69
N GLY A 67 -13.11 14.34 22.47
CA GLY A 67 -11.91 14.10 23.27
C GLY A 67 -11.08 12.81 23.10
N LYS A 68 -9.87 12.76 23.68
CA LYS A 68 -8.89 11.66 23.53
C LYS A 68 -9.45 10.24 23.81
N HIS A 69 -10.37 10.09 24.77
CA HIS A 69 -11.00 8.79 25.09
C HIS A 69 -11.92 8.31 23.97
N ASN A 70 -12.68 9.20 23.34
CA ASN A 70 -13.56 8.85 22.22
C ASN A 70 -12.77 8.42 20.98
N SER A 71 -11.55 8.97 20.76
CA SER A 71 -10.71 8.60 19.64
C SER A 71 -10.16 7.16 19.75
N ILE A 72 -9.73 6.73 20.95
CA ILE A 72 -9.24 5.36 21.18
C ILE A 72 -10.40 4.36 21.04
N GLU A 73 -11.54 4.61 21.66
CA GLU A 73 -12.71 3.72 21.57
C GLU A 73 -13.24 3.64 20.10
N SER A 74 -13.20 4.73 19.35
CA SER A 74 -13.57 4.71 17.93
C SER A 74 -12.58 3.90 17.10
N ALA A 75 -11.28 4.02 17.37
CA ALA A 75 -10.23 3.22 16.73
C ALA A 75 -10.40 1.73 17.04
N LEU A 76 -10.67 1.37 18.30
CA LEU A 76 -10.92 -0.01 18.70
C LEU A 76 -12.17 -0.59 18.04
N ARG A 77 -13.28 0.17 17.96
CA ARG A 77 -14.48 -0.26 17.23
C ARG A 77 -14.21 -0.43 15.73
N ALA A 78 -13.41 0.43 15.12
CA ALA A 78 -13.00 0.27 13.72
C ALA A 78 -12.14 -0.99 13.54
N ALA A 79 -11.17 -1.21 14.42
CA ALA A 79 -10.30 -2.39 14.41
C ALA A 79 -11.10 -3.69 14.56
N SER A 80 -12.09 -3.75 15.47
CA SER A 80 -12.96 -4.93 15.61
C SER A 80 -13.77 -5.21 14.33
N ARG A 81 -14.25 -4.16 13.63
CA ARG A 81 -14.88 -4.34 12.31
C ARG A 81 -13.91 -4.85 11.26
N PHE A 82 -12.69 -4.31 11.22
CA PHE A 82 -11.67 -4.77 10.29
C PHE A 82 -11.33 -6.25 10.50
N LEU A 83 -11.28 -6.68 11.76
CA LEU A 83 -11.06 -8.09 12.12
C LEU A 83 -12.22 -8.97 11.63
N GLN A 84 -13.47 -8.56 11.84
CA GLN A 84 -14.66 -9.28 11.35
C GLN A 84 -14.68 -9.36 9.81
N ASP A 85 -14.15 -8.34 9.14
CA ASP A 85 -14.04 -8.27 7.68
C ASP A 85 -12.76 -8.95 7.13
N ALA A 86 -12.05 -9.71 7.99
CA ALA A 86 -10.86 -10.50 7.66
C ALA A 86 -9.63 -9.67 7.25
N ALA A 87 -9.41 -8.51 7.87
CA ALA A 87 -8.11 -7.83 7.78
C ALA A 87 -7.02 -8.67 8.45
N ALA A 88 -5.88 -8.80 7.79
CA ALA A 88 -4.68 -9.44 8.34
C ALA A 88 -3.76 -8.43 9.03
N ILE A 89 -3.86 -7.15 8.66
CA ILE A 89 -3.01 -6.07 9.13
C ILE A 89 -3.88 -4.84 9.39
N ILE A 90 -3.59 -4.10 10.47
CA ILE A 90 -4.10 -2.74 10.70
C ILE A 90 -2.93 -1.78 10.52
N ASP A 91 -3.06 -0.84 9.58
CA ASP A 91 -2.04 0.16 9.27
C ASP A 91 -2.44 1.50 9.89
N ILE A 92 -1.67 1.96 10.87
CA ILE A 92 -1.99 3.12 11.71
C ILE A 92 -1.15 4.31 11.26
N GLY A 93 -1.79 5.40 10.85
CA GLY A 93 -1.12 6.61 10.40
C GLY A 93 -1.49 7.84 11.20
N GLY A 94 -0.48 8.59 11.70
CA GLY A 94 -0.64 9.86 12.42
C GLY A 94 -0.60 11.09 11.53
N GLU A 95 -0.25 10.93 10.26
CA GLU A 95 -0.09 11.97 9.24
C GLU A 95 -0.87 11.59 7.98
N SER A 96 -1.38 12.60 7.27
CA SER A 96 -2.01 12.38 5.97
C SER A 96 -0.95 12.37 4.87
N THR A 97 -0.95 11.34 4.04
CA THR A 97 -0.07 11.23 2.86
C THR A 97 -0.76 11.68 1.55
N ARG A 98 -1.90 12.38 1.65
CA ARG A 98 -2.60 12.94 0.48
C ARG A 98 -1.80 14.11 -0.11
N PRO A 99 -1.86 14.32 -1.43
CA PRO A 99 -1.27 15.50 -2.06
C PRO A 99 -1.69 16.80 -1.37
N GLY A 100 -0.73 17.68 -1.12
CA GLY A 100 -0.94 18.96 -0.42
C GLY A 100 -1.12 18.86 1.09
N ALA A 101 -0.99 17.68 1.70
CA ALA A 101 -1.10 17.54 3.16
C ALA A 101 0.06 18.25 3.88
N HIS A 102 -0.25 18.88 5.01
CA HIS A 102 0.75 19.45 5.89
C HIS A 102 1.55 18.35 6.59
N VAL A 103 2.86 18.60 6.71
CA VAL A 103 3.76 17.73 7.47
C VAL A 103 3.40 17.81 8.95
N VAL A 104 3.32 16.68 9.62
CA VAL A 104 3.05 16.57 11.04
C VAL A 104 4.34 16.25 11.79
N GLU A 105 4.66 17.04 12.81
CA GLU A 105 5.85 16.83 13.64
C GLU A 105 5.86 15.44 14.27
N PRO A 106 7.04 14.79 14.37
CA PRO A 106 7.15 13.42 14.91
C PRO A 106 6.52 13.23 16.28
N ALA A 107 6.71 14.19 17.19
CA ALA A 107 6.11 14.13 18.52
C ALA A 107 4.57 14.07 18.47
N GLU A 108 3.95 14.76 17.53
CA GLU A 108 2.51 14.75 17.33
C GLU A 108 2.04 13.44 16.66
N GLN A 109 2.79 12.89 15.70
CA GLN A 109 2.50 11.55 15.13
C GLN A 109 2.52 10.49 16.24
N ILE A 110 3.54 10.50 17.11
CA ILE A 110 3.66 9.63 18.28
C ILE A 110 2.45 9.80 19.20
N ARG A 111 2.09 11.04 19.55
CA ARG A 111 0.95 11.34 20.42
C ARG A 111 -0.37 10.78 19.89
N ARG A 112 -0.56 10.76 18.57
CA ARG A 112 -1.76 10.26 17.90
C ARG A 112 -1.81 8.75 17.82
N THR A 113 -0.67 8.09 17.57
CA THR A 113 -0.63 6.68 17.18
C THR A 113 -0.35 5.72 18.33
N LEU A 114 0.56 6.06 19.23
CA LEU A 114 0.96 5.16 20.33
C LEU A 114 -0.18 4.72 21.25
N PRO A 115 -1.07 5.61 21.72
CA PRO A 115 -2.18 5.18 22.58
C PRO A 115 -3.07 4.11 21.90
N ILE A 116 -3.24 4.20 20.58
CA ILE A 116 -4.06 3.25 19.82
C ILE A 116 -3.34 1.91 19.69
N ILE A 117 -2.04 1.91 19.34
CA ILE A 117 -1.23 0.68 19.27
C ILE A 117 -1.25 -0.05 20.61
N THR A 118 -0.99 0.68 21.70
CA THR A 118 -1.01 0.14 23.07
C THR A 118 -2.40 -0.43 23.43
N ALA A 119 -3.48 0.29 23.12
CA ALA A 119 -4.83 -0.16 23.41
C ALA A 119 -5.24 -1.42 22.61
N LEU A 120 -4.79 -1.54 21.35
CA LEU A 120 -4.98 -2.74 20.55
C LEU A 120 -4.22 -3.93 21.15
N ARG A 121 -2.94 -3.74 21.52
CA ARG A 121 -2.12 -4.81 22.12
C ARG A 121 -2.56 -5.26 23.50
N ALA A 122 -3.28 -4.41 24.24
CA ALA A 122 -3.86 -4.76 25.52
C ALA A 122 -5.09 -5.70 25.41
N ARG A 123 -5.62 -5.93 24.21
CA ARG A 123 -6.83 -6.73 23.98
C ARG A 123 -6.52 -8.02 23.23
N ARG A 124 -6.83 -9.17 23.84
CA ARG A 124 -6.58 -10.51 23.28
C ARG A 124 -7.21 -10.74 21.90
N GLU A 125 -8.33 -10.09 21.60
CA GLU A 125 -8.99 -10.20 20.28
C GLU A 125 -8.09 -9.78 19.13
N PHE A 126 -7.08 -8.91 19.38
CA PHE A 126 -6.12 -8.44 18.37
C PHE A 126 -4.75 -9.15 18.43
N ASP A 127 -4.58 -10.20 19.24
CA ASP A 127 -3.29 -10.87 19.39
C ASP A 127 -2.76 -11.45 18.06
N HIS A 128 -3.64 -11.85 17.17
CA HIS A 128 -3.27 -12.50 15.91
C HIS A 128 -3.17 -11.52 14.73
N ILE A 129 -3.62 -10.27 14.89
CA ILE A 129 -3.54 -9.29 13.80
C ILE A 129 -2.19 -8.57 13.83
N ALA A 130 -1.59 -8.35 12.65
CA ALA A 130 -0.40 -7.53 12.54
C ALA A 130 -0.77 -6.04 12.64
N ILE A 131 0.11 -5.24 13.28
CA ILE A 131 -0.01 -3.78 13.31
C ILE A 131 1.16 -3.19 12.54
N SER A 132 0.88 -2.35 11.57
CA SER A 132 1.90 -1.52 10.90
C SER A 132 1.73 -0.05 11.29
N ILE A 133 2.83 0.69 11.26
CA ILE A 133 2.87 2.15 11.43
C ILE A 133 3.15 2.81 10.09
N ASP A 134 2.23 3.68 9.62
CA ASP A 134 2.40 4.49 8.41
C ASP A 134 3.17 5.76 8.78
N THR A 135 4.46 5.76 8.51
CA THR A 135 5.36 6.89 8.79
C THR A 135 6.65 6.81 7.97
N THR A 136 7.19 7.96 7.62
CA THR A 136 8.51 8.09 6.98
C THR A 136 9.62 8.42 8.00
N ARG A 137 9.28 8.51 9.31
CA ARG A 137 10.16 8.94 10.38
C ARG A 137 10.62 7.77 11.25
N ALA A 138 11.93 7.58 11.37
CA ALA A 138 12.51 6.48 12.15
C ALA A 138 12.22 6.59 13.65
N ASP A 139 12.15 7.79 14.20
CA ASP A 139 11.79 8.03 15.61
C ASP A 139 10.35 7.63 15.92
N VAL A 140 9.39 7.98 15.05
CA VAL A 140 7.99 7.54 15.14
C VAL A 140 7.89 6.01 15.01
N ALA A 141 8.59 5.44 14.02
CA ALA A 141 8.62 4.00 13.79
C ALA A 141 9.20 3.25 15.01
N ALA A 142 10.30 3.74 15.59
CA ALA A 142 10.91 3.15 16.78
C ALA A 142 9.96 3.15 17.99
N ALA A 143 9.26 4.28 18.23
CA ALA A 143 8.28 4.39 19.28
C ALA A 143 7.09 3.43 19.06
N ALA A 144 6.59 3.33 17.83
CA ALA A 144 5.50 2.42 17.47
C ALA A 144 5.89 0.94 17.65
N LEU A 145 7.09 0.54 17.20
CA LEU A 145 7.61 -0.82 17.41
C LEU A 145 7.75 -1.16 18.89
N SER A 146 8.22 -0.21 19.71
CA SER A 146 8.31 -0.39 21.15
C SER A 146 6.94 -0.53 21.82
N ALA A 147 5.89 0.08 21.25
CA ALA A 147 4.51 -0.04 21.70
C ALA A 147 3.82 -1.33 21.16
N GLY A 148 4.50 -2.12 20.33
CA GLY A 148 4.01 -3.41 19.84
C GLY A 148 3.60 -3.44 18.37
N ALA A 149 3.95 -2.45 17.55
CA ALA A 149 3.82 -2.57 16.10
C ALA A 149 4.75 -3.66 15.55
N ASP A 150 4.39 -4.27 14.44
CA ASP A 150 5.10 -5.39 13.83
C ASP A 150 5.80 -4.99 12.54
N ALA A 151 5.37 -3.92 11.90
CA ALA A 151 5.87 -3.46 10.61
C ALA A 151 5.87 -1.94 10.49
N ILE A 152 6.65 -1.45 9.53
CA ILE A 152 6.73 -0.05 9.12
C ILE A 152 6.23 0.05 7.67
N ASN A 153 5.27 0.94 7.43
CA ASN A 153 4.84 1.32 6.09
C ASN A 153 5.47 2.67 5.74
N ASP A 154 6.57 2.65 4.99
CA ASP A 154 7.31 3.86 4.63
C ASP A 154 7.00 4.28 3.19
N VAL A 155 6.09 5.26 3.06
CA VAL A 155 5.71 5.83 1.76
C VAL A 155 6.81 6.68 1.12
N SER A 156 7.94 6.89 1.80
CA SER A 156 9.10 7.61 1.23
C SER A 156 10.09 6.70 0.51
N GLY A 157 10.06 5.39 0.77
CA GLY A 157 11.02 4.45 0.24
C GLY A 157 12.46 4.80 0.64
N LEU A 158 12.69 5.16 1.89
CA LEU A 158 13.94 5.63 2.48
C LEU A 158 14.38 7.03 2.02
N SER A 159 13.55 7.86 1.37
CA SER A 159 14.02 9.16 0.90
C SER A 159 13.98 10.26 1.97
N ASP A 160 13.17 10.10 3.04
CA ASP A 160 13.00 11.15 4.06
C ASP A 160 13.95 11.01 5.25
N ASP A 161 14.20 9.76 5.70
CA ASP A 161 14.98 9.49 6.92
C ASP A 161 15.84 8.23 6.77
N ARG A 162 16.64 8.20 5.69
CA ARG A 162 17.33 6.99 5.21
C ARG A 162 18.20 6.31 6.27
N ASP A 163 19.16 7.04 6.80
CA ASP A 163 20.19 6.42 7.65
C ASP A 163 19.61 5.95 8.98
N ALA A 164 18.73 6.74 9.57
CA ALA A 164 18.04 6.38 10.82
C ALA A 164 17.07 5.21 10.62
N MET A 165 16.34 5.18 9.49
CA MET A 165 15.42 4.09 9.16
C MET A 165 16.19 2.78 8.89
N LEU A 166 17.30 2.81 8.13
CA LEU A 166 18.16 1.65 7.91
C LEU A 166 18.73 1.12 9.22
N ALA A 167 19.24 2.01 10.09
CA ALA A 167 19.75 1.64 11.41
C ALA A 167 18.66 1.02 12.31
N LEU A 168 17.41 1.53 12.25
CA LEU A 168 16.27 0.96 12.96
C LEU A 168 15.93 -0.44 12.44
N LEU A 169 15.82 -0.60 11.13
CA LEU A 169 15.50 -1.88 10.50
C LEU A 169 16.57 -2.94 10.75
N ALA A 170 17.84 -2.57 10.76
CA ALA A 170 18.97 -3.49 11.03
C ALA A 170 18.94 -4.05 12.46
N ARG A 171 18.52 -3.25 13.46
CA ARG A 171 18.48 -3.68 14.89
C ARG A 171 17.15 -4.27 15.33
N THR A 172 16.13 -4.27 14.47
CA THR A 172 14.79 -4.82 14.76
C THR A 172 14.47 -5.95 13.80
N GLN A 173 13.36 -6.66 14.06
CA GLN A 173 12.79 -7.64 13.13
C GLN A 173 11.52 -7.12 12.44
N ALA A 174 11.33 -5.80 12.40
CA ALA A 174 10.15 -5.19 11.81
C ALA A 174 9.99 -5.57 10.33
N GLY A 175 8.77 -5.89 9.91
CA GLY A 175 8.42 -5.91 8.49
C GLY A 175 8.54 -4.51 7.90
N TYR A 176 8.77 -4.41 6.60
CA TYR A 176 8.94 -3.13 5.92
C TYR A 176 8.22 -3.10 4.58
N VAL A 177 7.39 -2.08 4.38
CA VAL A 177 6.82 -1.77 3.07
C VAL A 177 7.70 -0.72 2.42
N LEU A 178 8.32 -1.10 1.31
CA LEU A 178 9.15 -0.25 0.47
C LEU A 178 8.31 0.31 -0.67
N MET A 179 8.03 1.60 -0.66
CA MET A 179 7.22 2.26 -1.70
C MET A 179 8.05 3.20 -2.57
N HIS A 180 7.71 3.27 -3.86
CA HIS A 180 8.21 4.30 -4.78
C HIS A 180 7.29 5.52 -4.80
N ARG A 181 7.86 6.72 -4.58
CA ARG A 181 7.22 8.00 -4.91
C ARG A 181 8.16 8.89 -5.69
N LEU A 182 7.60 9.78 -6.51
CA LEU A 182 8.40 10.75 -7.27
C LEU A 182 8.81 11.94 -6.41
N ARG A 183 7.91 12.39 -5.53
CA ARG A 183 8.10 13.56 -4.65
C ARG A 183 7.30 13.40 -3.35
N ALA A 184 7.60 14.25 -2.37
CA ALA A 184 6.88 14.26 -1.10
C ALA A 184 5.41 14.68 -1.29
N PRO A 185 4.45 14.18 -0.49
CA PRO A 185 3.03 14.52 -0.60
C PRO A 185 2.74 16.01 -0.58
N ALA A 186 3.43 16.79 0.25
CA ALA A 186 3.25 18.24 0.34
C ALA A 186 3.52 19.00 -0.97
N SER A 187 4.34 18.42 -1.87
CA SER A 187 4.68 19.02 -3.19
C SER A 187 4.10 18.21 -4.36
N ASP A 188 3.23 17.25 -4.10
CA ASP A 188 2.60 16.42 -5.12
C ASP A 188 1.19 16.91 -5.46
N GLN A 189 0.61 16.36 -6.56
CA GLN A 189 -0.75 16.62 -7.01
C GLN A 189 -1.53 15.30 -7.15
N PHE A 190 -2.85 15.39 -7.15
CA PHE A 190 -3.69 14.24 -7.48
C PHE A 190 -3.46 13.79 -8.92
N SER A 191 -3.48 12.49 -9.16
CA SER A 191 -3.15 11.88 -10.46
C SER A 191 -3.99 12.40 -11.62
N ASP A 192 -5.22 12.81 -11.37
CA ASP A 192 -6.19 13.35 -12.33
C ASP A 192 -6.15 14.89 -12.45
N GLN A 193 -5.26 15.55 -11.72
CA GLN A 193 -5.11 17.01 -11.71
C GLN A 193 -3.78 17.49 -12.31
N TYR A 194 -2.93 16.59 -12.79
CA TYR A 194 -1.71 16.99 -13.49
C TYR A 194 -2.02 17.69 -14.80
N GLN A 195 -1.64 18.95 -14.95
CA GLN A 195 -1.67 19.67 -16.24
C GLN A 195 -0.67 19.06 -17.23
N HIS A 196 0.49 18.64 -16.73
CA HIS A 196 1.52 17.92 -17.49
C HIS A 196 1.88 16.68 -16.70
N SER A 197 1.70 15.52 -17.31
CA SER A 197 2.03 14.24 -16.69
C SER A 197 3.49 14.23 -16.19
N PRO A 198 3.77 13.62 -15.03
CA PRO A 198 5.14 13.40 -14.59
C PRO A 198 5.95 12.66 -15.66
N VAL A 199 7.20 13.09 -15.86
CA VAL A 199 8.04 12.57 -16.95
C VAL A 199 8.71 11.27 -16.51
N TYR A 200 8.37 10.18 -17.18
CA TYR A 200 9.02 8.88 -17.11
C TYR A 200 9.28 8.39 -18.53
N ALA A 201 10.47 7.87 -18.82
CA ALA A 201 10.71 7.16 -20.08
C ALA A 201 9.85 5.88 -20.16
N ASP A 202 9.80 5.15 -19.06
CA ASP A 202 8.87 4.04 -18.78
C ASP A 202 8.66 4.00 -17.26
N VAL A 203 7.43 4.26 -16.82
CA VAL A 203 7.11 4.33 -15.39
C VAL A 203 7.35 2.99 -14.68
N VAL A 204 7.05 1.86 -15.32
CA VAL A 204 7.19 0.54 -14.72
C VAL A 204 8.66 0.17 -14.55
N LEU A 205 9.48 0.42 -15.58
CA LEU A 205 10.93 0.19 -15.50
C LEU A 205 11.59 1.11 -14.48
N THR A 206 11.18 2.38 -14.40
CA THR A 206 11.71 3.34 -13.42
C THR A 206 11.39 2.89 -12.00
N VAL A 207 10.14 2.49 -11.74
CA VAL A 207 9.72 1.96 -10.43
C VAL A 207 10.45 0.67 -10.10
N LYS A 208 10.56 -0.27 -11.05
CA LYS A 208 11.29 -1.53 -10.88
C LYS A 208 12.76 -1.28 -10.51
N ASP A 209 13.41 -0.38 -11.21
CA ASP A 209 14.83 -0.04 -10.95
C ASP A 209 15.04 0.63 -9.61
N PHE A 210 14.13 1.50 -9.19
CA PHE A 210 14.17 2.09 -7.86
C PHE A 210 14.03 1.02 -6.78
N LEU A 211 13.00 0.18 -6.87
CA LEU A 211 12.74 -0.88 -5.90
C LEU A 211 13.90 -1.88 -5.84
N ARG A 212 14.46 -2.27 -6.98
CA ARG A 212 15.61 -3.18 -7.06
C ARG A 212 16.85 -2.61 -6.37
N ARG A 213 17.18 -1.33 -6.61
CA ARG A 213 18.33 -0.67 -5.98
C ARG A 213 18.15 -0.57 -4.47
N THR A 214 16.97 -0.13 -4.01
CA THR A 214 16.70 0.02 -2.58
C THR A 214 16.64 -1.35 -1.87
N LEU A 215 16.16 -2.42 -2.54
CA LEU A 215 16.28 -3.79 -2.01
C LEU A 215 17.73 -4.22 -1.82
N ALA A 216 18.62 -3.86 -2.73
CA ALA A 216 20.05 -4.15 -2.59
C ALA A 216 20.66 -3.37 -1.41
N ASP A 217 20.28 -2.12 -1.21
CA ASP A 217 20.73 -1.31 -0.06
C ASP A 217 20.25 -1.91 1.26
N LEU A 218 18.98 -2.33 1.35
CA LEU A 218 18.44 -3.03 2.51
C LEU A 218 19.20 -4.33 2.81
N ALA A 219 19.51 -5.12 1.77
CA ALA A 219 20.28 -6.35 1.92
C ALA A 219 21.71 -6.07 2.42
N THR A 220 22.37 -5.02 1.90
CA THR A 220 23.70 -4.58 2.32
C THR A 220 23.69 -4.15 3.79
N ALA A 221 22.60 -3.54 4.27
CA ALA A 221 22.40 -3.18 5.67
C ALA A 221 22.00 -4.37 6.57
N GLY A 222 22.00 -5.61 6.03
CA GLY A 222 21.69 -6.83 6.79
C GLY A 222 20.19 -7.09 7.01
N ILE A 223 19.31 -6.36 6.31
CA ILE A 223 17.87 -6.56 6.44
C ILE A 223 17.44 -7.74 5.57
N ALA A 224 16.88 -8.78 6.21
CA ALA A 224 16.41 -9.99 5.53
C ALA A 224 15.31 -9.65 4.51
N GLN A 225 15.47 -10.10 3.28
CA GLN A 225 14.52 -9.79 2.20
C GLN A 225 13.10 -10.32 2.48
N GLY A 226 12.93 -11.41 3.24
CA GLY A 226 11.62 -11.91 3.65
C GLY A 226 10.79 -10.92 4.48
N ARG A 227 11.42 -9.88 5.02
CA ARG A 227 10.80 -8.79 5.77
C ARG A 227 10.25 -7.67 4.88
N VAL A 228 10.53 -7.69 3.57
CA VAL A 228 10.20 -6.57 2.67
C VAL A 228 9.02 -6.91 1.77
N VAL A 229 8.08 -5.98 1.65
CA VAL A 229 6.98 -5.93 0.69
C VAL A 229 7.19 -4.71 -0.20
N LEU A 230 6.87 -4.80 -1.47
CA LEU A 230 7.04 -3.72 -2.45
C LEU A 230 5.71 -3.05 -2.77
N ASP A 231 5.69 -1.72 -2.74
CA ASP A 231 4.55 -0.92 -3.22
C ASP A 231 4.99 -0.09 -4.43
N PRO A 232 4.36 -0.24 -5.59
CA PRO A 232 4.65 0.58 -6.77
C PRO A 232 4.32 2.07 -6.56
N GLY A 233 3.64 2.43 -5.48
CA GLY A 233 3.28 3.80 -5.14
C GLY A 233 2.24 4.38 -6.08
N LEU A 234 1.14 3.64 -6.31
CA LEU A 234 0.02 4.13 -7.11
C LEU A 234 -0.50 5.44 -6.53
N GLY A 235 -0.67 6.46 -7.38
CA GLY A 235 -1.14 7.79 -6.96
C GLY A 235 -0.09 8.71 -6.33
N PHE A 236 1.20 8.32 -6.32
CA PHE A 236 2.30 9.15 -5.82
C PHE A 236 3.24 9.56 -6.96
N GLY A 237 3.06 10.77 -7.47
CA GLY A 237 3.85 11.29 -8.59
C GLY A 237 3.62 10.55 -9.91
N LYS A 238 2.37 10.15 -10.19
CA LYS A 238 2.00 9.38 -11.39
C LYS A 238 0.66 9.84 -11.93
N SER A 239 0.57 10.02 -13.26
CA SER A 239 -0.68 10.32 -13.96
C SER A 239 -1.65 9.13 -13.91
N VAL A 240 -2.87 9.33 -14.39
CA VAL A 240 -3.89 8.26 -14.50
C VAL A 240 -3.35 7.09 -15.30
N GLU A 241 -2.79 7.35 -16.51
CA GLU A 241 -2.27 6.36 -17.44
C GLU A 241 -1.06 5.60 -16.84
N GLN A 242 -0.19 6.33 -16.14
CA GLN A 242 0.97 5.74 -15.47
C GLN A 242 0.57 4.79 -14.35
N ASN A 243 -0.49 5.11 -13.59
CA ASN A 243 -1.06 4.21 -12.59
C ASN A 243 -1.65 2.95 -13.23
N LEU A 244 -2.38 3.09 -14.35
CA LEU A 244 -2.92 1.95 -15.08
C LEU A 244 -1.81 1.06 -15.68
N ALA A 245 -0.73 1.65 -16.19
CA ALA A 245 0.43 0.91 -16.68
C ALA A 245 1.08 0.07 -15.56
N LEU A 246 1.23 0.63 -14.35
CA LEU A 246 1.76 -0.09 -13.19
C LEU A 246 0.86 -1.25 -12.77
N ILE A 247 -0.47 -1.06 -12.73
CA ILE A 247 -1.42 -2.14 -12.42
C ILE A 247 -1.33 -3.23 -13.49
N HIS A 248 -1.38 -2.86 -14.77
CA HIS A 248 -1.36 -3.82 -15.87
C HIS A 248 -0.06 -4.63 -15.95
N ARG A 249 1.09 -3.98 -15.69
CA ARG A 249 2.42 -4.56 -15.81
C ARG A 249 3.02 -4.98 -14.46
N THR A 250 2.21 -5.20 -13.44
CA THR A 250 2.64 -5.65 -12.09
C THR A 250 3.50 -6.92 -12.16
N GLY A 251 3.23 -7.81 -13.12
CA GLY A 251 4.03 -9.02 -13.35
C GLY A 251 5.53 -8.76 -13.50
N GLU A 252 5.92 -7.60 -14.07
CA GLU A 252 7.33 -7.23 -14.19
C GLU A 252 7.99 -6.89 -12.84
N LEU A 253 7.19 -6.45 -11.84
CA LEU A 253 7.69 -6.16 -10.49
C LEU A 253 7.83 -7.44 -9.65
N ILE A 254 7.05 -8.48 -9.94
CA ILE A 254 7.10 -9.78 -9.25
C ILE A 254 8.48 -10.44 -9.42
N ASP A 255 9.18 -10.17 -10.53
CA ASP A 255 10.55 -10.66 -10.77
C ASP A 255 11.55 -10.23 -9.68
N LEU A 256 11.24 -9.20 -8.89
CA LEU A 256 12.02 -8.79 -7.73
C LEU A 256 11.90 -9.78 -6.55
N GLY A 257 11.05 -10.80 -6.67
CA GLY A 257 10.92 -11.89 -5.71
C GLY A 257 10.28 -11.50 -4.38
N ARG A 258 9.55 -10.38 -4.33
CA ARG A 258 8.87 -9.89 -3.12
C ARG A 258 7.37 -9.73 -3.37
N PRO A 259 6.52 -9.89 -2.32
CA PRO A 259 5.09 -9.62 -2.46
C PRO A 259 4.85 -8.16 -2.88
N ILE A 260 3.83 -7.94 -3.70
CA ILE A 260 3.43 -6.60 -4.14
C ILE A 260 2.20 -6.15 -3.35
N LEU A 261 2.27 -4.92 -2.80
CA LEU A 261 1.17 -4.23 -2.15
C LEU A 261 0.46 -3.30 -3.13
N SER A 262 -0.86 -3.37 -3.13
CA SER A 262 -1.75 -2.48 -3.87
C SER A 262 -2.32 -1.41 -2.95
N GLY A 263 -1.93 -0.16 -3.14
CA GLY A 263 -2.44 1.00 -2.38
C GLY A 263 -3.37 1.89 -3.19
N LEU A 264 -4.26 1.35 -4.03
CA LEU A 264 -5.12 2.13 -4.94
C LEU A 264 -6.43 2.63 -4.32
N SER A 265 -6.82 2.13 -3.14
CA SER A 265 -8.13 2.36 -2.53
C SER A 265 -8.50 3.84 -2.44
N ARG A 266 -9.64 4.19 -3.03
CA ARG A 266 -10.24 5.53 -3.06
C ARG A 266 -9.38 6.64 -3.66
N LYS A 267 -8.29 6.31 -4.39
CA LYS A 267 -7.42 7.32 -5.03
C LYS A 267 -8.11 8.02 -6.20
N SER A 268 -7.64 9.22 -6.54
CA SER A 268 -8.30 10.10 -7.51
C SER A 268 -8.34 9.49 -8.92
N PHE A 269 -7.27 8.82 -9.34
CA PHE A 269 -7.26 8.13 -10.63
C PHE A 269 -8.32 7.01 -10.73
N VAL A 270 -8.66 6.36 -9.61
CA VAL A 270 -9.74 5.36 -9.56
C VAL A 270 -11.08 6.00 -9.86
N GLY A 271 -11.36 7.14 -9.22
CA GLY A 271 -12.57 7.92 -9.50
C GLY A 271 -12.63 8.43 -10.93
N ARG A 272 -11.51 8.98 -11.43
CA ARG A 272 -11.43 9.47 -12.81
C ARG A 272 -11.76 8.36 -13.83
N ILE A 273 -11.26 7.15 -13.63
CA ILE A 273 -11.52 6.01 -14.52
C ILE A 273 -12.96 5.51 -14.41
N SER A 274 -13.47 5.35 -13.17
CA SER A 274 -14.78 4.73 -12.97
C SER A 274 -15.95 5.68 -13.20
N LEU A 275 -15.79 6.99 -12.94
CA LEU A 275 -16.87 7.98 -13.00
C LEU A 275 -16.70 8.99 -14.15
N GLY A 276 -15.53 9.07 -14.79
CA GLY A 276 -15.25 10.01 -15.87
C GLY A 276 -15.15 11.49 -15.43
N ARG A 277 -15.13 11.75 -14.12
CA ARG A 277 -15.11 13.10 -13.52
C ARG A 277 -14.32 13.11 -12.22
N ASP A 278 -14.07 14.28 -11.68
CA ASP A 278 -13.62 14.47 -10.31
C ASP A 278 -14.69 13.95 -9.35
N SER A 279 -14.28 13.38 -8.25
CA SER A 279 -15.20 12.70 -7.32
C SER A 279 -14.66 12.72 -5.91
N ASP A 280 -15.55 12.61 -4.94
CA ASP A 280 -15.16 12.39 -3.56
C ASP A 280 -14.64 10.97 -3.34
N PRO A 281 -13.72 10.76 -2.37
CA PRO A 281 -13.20 9.43 -2.05
C PRO A 281 -14.28 8.40 -1.71
N SER A 282 -15.43 8.84 -1.16
CA SER A 282 -16.57 7.99 -0.83
C SER A 282 -17.30 7.42 -2.05
N GLU A 283 -17.21 8.08 -3.22
CA GLU A 283 -17.83 7.64 -4.47
C GLU A 283 -17.00 6.61 -5.26
N ARG A 284 -15.79 6.24 -4.77
CA ARG A 284 -14.81 5.47 -5.53
C ARG A 284 -14.78 3.98 -5.19
N LEU A 285 -15.82 3.47 -4.51
CA LEU A 285 -15.82 2.08 -4.05
C LEU A 285 -15.81 1.09 -5.21
N GLU A 286 -16.73 1.24 -6.17
CA GLU A 286 -16.87 0.32 -7.31
C GLU A 286 -15.59 0.27 -8.16
N GLY A 287 -14.98 1.44 -8.44
CA GLY A 287 -13.70 1.53 -9.11
C GLY A 287 -12.57 0.88 -8.31
N THR A 288 -12.58 1.05 -6.98
CA THR A 288 -11.63 0.38 -6.08
C THR A 288 -11.76 -1.14 -6.16
N LEU A 289 -12.98 -1.69 -6.14
CA LEU A 289 -13.23 -3.12 -6.25
C LEU A 289 -12.73 -3.67 -7.58
N ALA A 290 -13.12 -3.03 -8.69
CA ALA A 290 -12.77 -3.44 -10.04
C ALA A 290 -11.23 -3.45 -10.24
N LEU A 291 -10.55 -2.33 -9.93
CA LEU A 291 -9.10 -2.23 -10.11
C LEU A 291 -8.32 -3.10 -9.11
N SER A 292 -8.85 -3.36 -7.91
CA SER A 292 -8.21 -4.29 -6.96
C SER A 292 -8.25 -5.73 -7.49
N THR A 293 -9.36 -6.16 -8.10
CA THR A 293 -9.44 -7.51 -8.69
C THR A 293 -8.51 -7.67 -9.89
N LEU A 294 -8.41 -6.66 -10.76
CA LEU A 294 -7.44 -6.67 -11.87
C LEU A 294 -5.99 -6.67 -11.36
N HIS A 295 -5.69 -5.93 -10.30
CA HIS A 295 -4.35 -5.90 -9.72
C HIS A 295 -4.00 -7.23 -9.02
N LEU A 296 -4.98 -7.91 -8.41
CA LEU A 296 -4.83 -9.27 -7.89
C LEU A 296 -4.47 -10.26 -9.01
N GLU A 297 -5.18 -10.19 -10.14
CA GLU A 297 -4.91 -11.02 -11.32
C GLU A 297 -3.50 -10.74 -11.87
N ALA A 298 -3.09 -9.47 -11.91
CA ALA A 298 -1.75 -9.06 -12.31
C ALA A 298 -0.64 -9.45 -11.31
N GLY A 299 -0.99 -9.97 -10.12
CA GLY A 299 -0.06 -10.56 -9.17
C GLY A 299 0.15 -9.82 -7.85
N ALA A 300 -0.57 -8.74 -7.57
CA ALA A 300 -0.58 -8.14 -6.23
C ALA A 300 -1.17 -9.12 -5.21
N ARG A 301 -0.65 -9.12 -3.97
CA ARG A 301 -1.08 -10.03 -2.92
C ARG A 301 -1.44 -9.35 -1.60
N LEU A 302 -0.96 -8.13 -1.36
CA LEU A 302 -1.39 -7.32 -0.22
C LEU A 302 -2.21 -6.13 -0.74
N PHE A 303 -3.27 -5.77 -0.02
CA PHE A 303 -4.18 -4.70 -0.44
C PHE A 303 -4.44 -3.76 0.73
N ARG A 304 -3.91 -2.53 0.64
CA ARG A 304 -4.10 -1.47 1.62
C ARG A 304 -5.38 -0.69 1.29
N VAL A 305 -6.40 -0.83 2.14
CA VAL A 305 -7.78 -0.44 1.82
C VAL A 305 -8.50 0.26 2.96
N HIS A 306 -9.45 1.14 2.59
CA HIS A 306 -10.40 1.77 3.51
C HIS A 306 -11.63 0.86 3.76
N ASP A 307 -12.13 0.19 2.71
CA ASP A 307 -13.38 -0.58 2.71
C ASP A 307 -13.08 -2.08 2.79
N VAL A 308 -12.65 -2.54 3.97
CA VAL A 308 -12.14 -3.92 4.16
C VAL A 308 -13.17 -4.96 3.73
N GLY A 309 -14.40 -4.89 4.24
CA GLY A 309 -15.44 -5.88 3.97
C GLY A 309 -15.79 -6.04 2.49
N PRO A 310 -16.15 -4.96 1.78
CA PRO A 310 -16.40 -5.01 0.34
C PRO A 310 -15.21 -5.55 -0.47
N VAL A 311 -13.98 -5.06 -0.19
CA VAL A 311 -12.78 -5.51 -0.91
C VAL A 311 -12.46 -6.98 -0.59
N SER A 312 -12.59 -7.40 0.68
CA SER A 312 -12.43 -8.81 1.08
C SER A 312 -13.31 -9.75 0.25
N ARG A 313 -14.60 -9.42 0.12
CA ARG A 313 -15.55 -10.22 -0.66
C ARG A 313 -15.21 -10.24 -2.15
N ALA A 314 -14.84 -9.11 -2.74
CA ALA A 314 -14.47 -9.01 -4.14
C ALA A 314 -13.19 -9.80 -4.46
N LEU A 315 -12.14 -9.64 -3.65
CA LEU A 315 -10.89 -10.36 -3.84
C LEU A 315 -11.04 -11.87 -3.62
N ARG A 316 -11.87 -12.30 -2.67
CA ARG A 316 -12.15 -13.71 -2.43
C ARG A 316 -12.87 -14.36 -3.62
N ALA A 317 -13.85 -13.65 -4.21
CA ALA A 317 -14.54 -14.09 -5.39
C ALA A 317 -13.59 -14.19 -6.60
N ALA A 318 -12.76 -13.15 -6.83
CA ALA A 318 -11.77 -13.16 -7.90
C ALA A 318 -10.70 -14.24 -7.70
N TRP A 319 -10.21 -14.43 -6.46
CA TRP A 319 -9.22 -15.45 -6.13
C TRP A 319 -9.69 -16.87 -6.46
N ALA A 320 -10.98 -17.15 -6.22
CA ALA A 320 -11.58 -18.45 -6.53
C ALA A 320 -11.58 -18.78 -8.04
N THR A 321 -11.45 -17.77 -8.91
CA THR A 321 -11.42 -17.93 -10.38
C THR A 321 -10.00 -18.02 -10.94
N ILE A 322 -8.98 -17.61 -10.16
CA ILE A 322 -7.58 -17.69 -10.60
C ILE A 322 -7.12 -19.14 -10.56
N PRO A 323 -6.65 -19.71 -11.71
CA PRO A 323 -6.18 -21.09 -11.74
C PRO A 323 -4.99 -21.29 -10.80
N ILE A 324 -5.21 -21.95 -9.68
CA ILE A 324 -4.13 -22.42 -8.83
C ILE A 324 -3.74 -23.78 -9.40
N SER A 325 -2.57 -23.86 -10.05
CA SER A 325 -2.01 -25.18 -10.33
C SER A 325 -1.72 -25.85 -8.98
N ARG A 326 -2.59 -26.77 -8.60
CA ARG A 326 -2.33 -27.67 -7.48
C ARG A 326 -1.03 -28.45 -7.76
N PRO A 327 -0.19 -28.67 -6.74
CA PRO A 327 1.06 -29.41 -6.89
C PRO A 327 0.82 -30.84 -7.40
#